data_eb1bc730a750f9c7d13f980b510c2588
#
_entry.id   eb1bc730a750f9c7d13f980b510c2588
#
_cell.length_a   1.000
_cell.length_b   1.000
_cell.length_c   1.000
_cell.angle_alpha   90.00
_cell.angle_beta   90.00
_cell.angle_gamma   90.00
#
_symmetry.space_group_name_H-M   'P 1'
#
loop_
_entity.id
_entity.type
_entity.pdbx_description
1 polymer ?
#
loop_
_entity_poly.entity_id
_entity_poly.type
_entity_poly.pdbx_seq_one_letter_code
_entity_poly.pdbx_strand_id
1 'polypeptide(L)'
;VEALRCSGARIAHSSQPHAAVSPDAVDLVVLSDYLIADPRMVRDLHGRGVPHLPVRVRDGTGLVGPLVIPGVTSCLGCADLHRSDRDASWPAIAAQLRDTVGVADRATLLATAALALSQVNRVIAAVRGQQAVPDPTPPPALNATLEFDLNAGTIVARQWTKHPLCPC
;
A
#
# COMPACT_ATOMS: atom_id res chain seq x y z
N VAL A 1 1.79 14.20 -1.45
CA VAL A 1 0.73 14.85 -2.27
C VAL A 1 1.37 15.60 -3.43
N GLU A 2 2.32 16.51 -3.19
CA GLU A 2 2.92 17.35 -4.25
C GLU A 2 3.61 16.51 -5.35
N ALA A 3 4.42 15.54 -4.98
CA ALA A 3 5.07 14.65 -5.94
C ALA A 3 4.09 13.91 -6.86
N LEU A 4 2.90 13.54 -6.34
CA LEU A 4 1.84 12.94 -7.15
C LEU A 4 1.21 13.94 -8.12
N ARG A 5 1.04 15.21 -7.70
CA ARG A 5 0.56 16.27 -8.61
C ARG A 5 1.52 16.52 -9.76
N CYS A 6 2.84 16.55 -9.45
CA CYS A 6 3.88 16.71 -10.47
C CYS A 6 3.90 15.52 -11.48
N SER A 7 3.40 14.35 -11.10
CA SER A 7 3.21 13.19 -11.99
C SER A 7 1.92 13.27 -12.84
N GLY A 8 1.17 14.36 -12.75
CA GLY A 8 -0.08 14.56 -13.48
C GLY A 8 -1.28 13.83 -12.89
N ALA A 9 -1.19 13.33 -11.65
CA ALA A 9 -2.33 12.73 -10.96
C ALA A 9 -3.31 13.82 -10.48
N ARG A 10 -4.61 13.56 -10.63
CA ARG A 10 -5.66 14.33 -9.94
C ARG A 10 -5.82 13.73 -8.54
N ILE A 11 -5.71 14.55 -7.50
CA ILE A 11 -5.64 14.07 -6.13
C ILE A 11 -6.81 14.61 -5.31
N ALA A 12 -7.57 13.70 -4.69
CA ALA A 12 -8.39 13.99 -3.53
C ALA A 12 -7.63 13.56 -2.28
N HIS A 13 -7.53 14.42 -1.29
CA HIS A 13 -6.82 14.16 -0.03
C HIS A 13 -7.78 14.24 1.14
N SER A 14 -7.69 13.29 2.06
CA SER A 14 -8.41 13.28 3.33
C SER A 14 -7.44 12.95 4.46
N SER A 15 -7.59 13.63 5.59
CA SER A 15 -6.90 13.31 6.84
C SER A 15 -7.71 12.38 7.74
N GLN A 16 -8.89 11.97 7.31
CA GLN A 16 -9.74 11.04 8.08
C GLN A 16 -9.31 9.59 7.80
N PRO A 17 -9.20 8.75 8.85
CA PRO A 17 -8.85 7.34 8.70
C PRO A 17 -9.81 6.54 7.80
N HIS A 18 -11.08 6.95 7.78
CA HIS A 18 -12.11 6.37 6.95
C HIS A 18 -12.84 7.47 6.17
N ALA A 19 -12.39 7.72 4.96
CA ALA A 19 -13.00 8.67 4.04
C ALA A 19 -13.92 7.96 3.04
N ALA A 20 -15.03 8.60 2.66
CA ALA A 20 -15.88 8.07 1.60
C ALA A 20 -15.15 8.13 0.25
N VAL A 21 -15.12 6.99 -0.44
CA VAL A 21 -14.51 6.87 -1.77
C VAL A 21 -15.58 6.44 -2.78
N SER A 22 -15.67 7.18 -3.89
CA SER A 22 -16.52 6.81 -5.02
C SER A 22 -15.70 6.00 -6.01
N PRO A 23 -16.04 4.71 -6.27
CA PRO A 23 -15.26 3.84 -7.15
C PRO A 23 -15.06 4.40 -8.56
N ASP A 24 -16.11 5.05 -9.09
CA ASP A 24 -16.08 5.61 -10.46
C ASP A 24 -15.21 6.86 -10.59
N ALA A 25 -14.76 7.44 -9.46
CA ALA A 25 -13.99 8.68 -9.44
C ALA A 25 -12.51 8.50 -9.09
N VAL A 26 -12.10 7.27 -8.72
CA VAL A 26 -10.77 7.01 -8.16
C VAL A 26 -10.16 5.73 -8.76
N ASP A 27 -9.02 5.88 -9.42
CA ASP A 27 -8.27 4.75 -9.99
C ASP A 27 -7.42 4.00 -8.94
N LEU A 28 -6.98 4.71 -7.90
CA LEU A 28 -6.11 4.17 -6.84
C LEU A 28 -6.28 4.96 -5.55
N VAL A 29 -6.37 4.27 -4.42
CA VAL A 29 -6.29 4.87 -3.09
C VAL A 29 -4.92 4.58 -2.46
N VAL A 30 -4.22 5.61 -2.03
CA VAL A 30 -2.99 5.47 -1.22
C VAL A 30 -3.37 5.63 0.24
N LEU A 31 -3.12 4.56 1.03
CA LEU A 31 -3.36 4.53 2.47
C LEU A 31 -2.04 4.87 3.17
N SER A 32 -1.96 6.06 3.75
CA SER A 32 -0.73 6.54 4.41
C SER A 32 -0.95 6.80 5.90
N ASP A 33 0.16 7.02 6.60
CA ASP A 33 0.33 7.47 7.97
C ASP A 33 0.25 6.36 9.04
N TYR A 34 -0.82 5.59 9.11
CA TYR A 34 -0.99 4.59 10.17
C TYR A 34 -0.24 3.29 9.87
N LEU A 35 0.32 2.65 10.92
CA LEU A 35 0.98 1.35 10.81
C LEU A 35 0.02 0.25 10.35
N ILE A 36 -1.23 0.35 10.77
CA ILE A 36 -2.32 -0.55 10.33
C ILE A 36 -3.42 0.32 9.73
N ALA A 37 -3.78 0.07 8.48
CA ALA A 37 -4.89 0.73 7.83
C ALA A 37 -6.23 0.42 8.53
N ASP A 38 -7.17 1.38 8.58
CA ASP A 38 -8.49 1.16 9.18
C ASP A 38 -9.18 -0.02 8.48
N PRO A 39 -9.56 -1.07 9.21
CA PRO A 39 -10.19 -2.25 8.63
C PRO A 39 -11.52 -1.97 7.93
N ARG A 40 -12.23 -0.90 8.33
CA ARG A 40 -13.47 -0.48 7.66
C ARG A 40 -13.14 0.08 6.29
N MET A 41 -12.13 0.96 6.21
CA MET A 41 -11.65 1.51 4.94
C MET A 41 -11.19 0.41 4.00
N VAL A 42 -10.41 -0.54 4.49
CA VAL A 42 -9.90 -1.67 3.70
C VAL A 42 -11.05 -2.54 3.17
N ARG A 43 -12.06 -2.85 4.01
CA ARG A 43 -13.25 -3.61 3.58
C ARG A 43 -14.06 -2.87 2.52
N ASP A 44 -14.26 -1.56 2.71
CA ASP A 44 -15.02 -0.74 1.76
C ASP A 44 -14.31 -0.65 0.40
N LEU A 45 -13.00 -0.43 0.38
CA LEU A 45 -12.20 -0.42 -0.85
C LEU A 45 -12.25 -1.78 -1.55
N HIS A 46 -12.07 -2.86 -0.79
CA HIS A 46 -12.12 -4.21 -1.34
C HIS A 46 -13.51 -4.55 -1.90
N GLY A 47 -14.58 -4.29 -1.13
CA GLY A 47 -15.96 -4.57 -1.53
C GLY A 47 -16.43 -3.75 -2.73
N ARG A 48 -15.84 -2.58 -2.96
CA ARG A 48 -16.12 -1.71 -4.12
C ARG A 48 -15.17 -1.92 -5.30
N GLY A 49 -14.22 -2.86 -5.22
CA GLY A 49 -13.27 -3.13 -6.28
C GLY A 49 -12.21 -2.04 -6.48
N VAL A 50 -11.99 -1.16 -5.50
CA VAL A 50 -11.04 -0.03 -5.62
C VAL A 50 -9.61 -0.49 -5.33
N PRO A 51 -8.67 -0.35 -6.29
CA PRO A 51 -7.25 -0.62 -6.05
C PRO A 51 -6.69 0.26 -4.93
N HIS A 52 -5.81 -0.31 -4.09
CA HIS A 52 -5.24 0.45 -2.98
C HIS A 52 -3.81 0.02 -2.65
N LEU A 53 -3.03 0.99 -2.17
CA LEU A 53 -1.61 0.86 -1.87
C LEU A 53 -1.32 1.43 -0.47
N PRO A 54 -1.03 0.61 0.55
CA PRO A 54 -0.52 1.13 1.81
C PRO A 54 0.92 1.62 1.68
N VAL A 55 1.19 2.79 2.26
CA VAL A 55 2.50 3.43 2.31
C VAL A 55 2.73 3.95 3.72
N ARG A 56 3.74 3.42 4.41
CA ARG A 56 4.02 3.78 5.80
C ARG A 56 5.49 3.59 6.12
N VAL A 57 5.90 4.08 7.28
CA VAL A 57 7.21 3.80 7.86
C VAL A 57 7.03 3.08 9.19
N ARG A 58 8.01 2.26 9.57
CA ARG A 58 8.03 1.55 10.85
C ARG A 58 9.49 1.39 11.30
N ASP A 59 9.80 1.92 12.46
CA ASP A 59 11.12 1.76 13.10
C ASP A 59 12.30 2.06 12.16
N GLY A 60 12.23 3.19 11.45
CA GLY A 60 13.25 3.61 10.49
C GLY A 60 13.22 2.89 9.13
N THR A 61 12.28 1.98 8.91
CA THR A 61 12.09 1.25 7.64
C THR A 61 10.89 1.77 6.87
N GLY A 62 11.05 2.03 5.58
CA GLY A 62 9.96 2.36 4.68
C GLY A 62 9.22 1.10 4.21
N LEU A 63 7.89 1.15 4.18
CA LEU A 63 7.03 0.05 3.78
C LEU A 63 6.06 0.51 2.70
N VAL A 64 6.18 -0.05 1.49
CA VAL A 64 5.31 0.25 0.34
C VAL A 64 4.64 -1.03 -0.14
N GLY A 65 3.32 -1.05 -0.13
CA GLY A 65 2.53 -2.21 -0.55
C GLY A 65 2.03 -3.11 0.58
N PRO A 66 1.39 -4.24 0.20
CA PRO A 66 1.16 -4.68 -1.18
C PRO A 66 0.22 -3.76 -1.97
N LEU A 67 0.46 -3.61 -3.27
CA LEU A 67 -0.55 -3.05 -4.18
C LEU A 67 -1.65 -4.09 -4.35
N VAL A 68 -2.82 -3.74 -3.85
CA VAL A 68 -4.01 -4.61 -3.90
C VAL A 68 -4.89 -4.22 -5.07
N ILE A 69 -5.18 -5.18 -5.93
CA ILE A 69 -6.25 -5.12 -6.93
C ILE A 69 -7.30 -6.14 -6.50
N PRO A 70 -8.45 -5.69 -5.96
CA PRO A 70 -9.48 -6.58 -5.40
C PRO A 70 -9.91 -7.68 -6.38
N GLY A 71 -10.01 -8.91 -5.89
CA GLY A 71 -10.31 -10.09 -6.70
C GLY A 71 -9.13 -10.66 -7.51
N VAL A 72 -8.10 -9.85 -7.79
CA VAL A 72 -6.95 -10.25 -8.63
C VAL A 72 -5.74 -10.64 -7.78
N THR A 73 -5.29 -9.74 -6.89
CA THR A 73 -4.11 -9.97 -6.05
C THR A 73 -4.46 -10.52 -4.67
N SER A 74 -3.43 -10.87 -3.88
CA SER A 74 -3.59 -11.01 -2.44
C SER A 74 -4.02 -9.67 -1.83
N CYS A 75 -4.88 -9.70 -0.83
CA CYS A 75 -5.36 -8.51 -0.14
C CYS A 75 -4.63 -8.29 1.19
N LEU A 76 -4.90 -7.17 1.87
CA LEU A 76 -4.30 -6.89 3.18
C LEU A 76 -4.71 -7.92 4.24
N GLY A 77 -5.93 -8.48 4.14
CA GLY A 77 -6.39 -9.57 5.00
C GLY A 77 -5.57 -10.86 4.80
N CYS A 78 -5.17 -11.19 3.56
CA CYS A 78 -4.25 -12.31 3.31
C CYS A 78 -2.93 -12.11 4.05
N ALA A 79 -2.35 -10.91 3.95
CA ALA A 79 -1.10 -10.58 4.63
C ALA A 79 -1.23 -10.67 6.16
N ASP A 80 -2.38 -10.28 6.72
CA ASP A 80 -2.64 -10.38 8.16
C ASP A 80 -2.84 -11.83 8.61
N LEU A 81 -3.52 -12.66 7.83
CA LEU A 81 -3.65 -14.07 8.10
C LEU A 81 -2.28 -14.78 8.07
N HIS A 82 -1.44 -14.51 7.07
CA HIS A 82 -0.07 -15.04 7.06
C HIS A 82 0.79 -14.58 8.24
N ARG A 83 0.54 -13.37 8.78
CA ARG A 83 1.20 -12.91 10.02
C ARG A 83 0.66 -13.67 11.23
N SER A 84 -0.66 -13.88 11.29
CA SER A 84 -1.30 -14.64 12.37
C SER A 84 -0.85 -16.10 12.41
N ASP A 85 -0.59 -16.73 11.26
CA ASP A 85 -0.03 -18.07 11.18
C ASP A 85 1.38 -18.17 11.79
N ARG A 86 2.16 -17.07 11.71
CA ARG A 86 3.51 -17.01 12.29
C ARG A 86 3.49 -16.60 13.77
N ASP A 87 2.53 -15.77 14.15
CA ASP A 87 2.37 -15.23 15.50
C ASP A 87 0.87 -15.06 15.81
N ALA A 88 0.36 -15.94 16.65
CA ALA A 88 -1.05 -15.93 17.09
C ALA A 88 -1.44 -14.64 17.81
N SER A 89 -0.46 -13.85 18.30
CA SER A 89 -0.69 -12.55 18.94
C SER A 89 -0.92 -11.42 17.93
N TRP A 90 -0.69 -11.67 16.62
CA TRP A 90 -0.78 -10.63 15.60
C TRP A 90 -2.11 -9.85 15.62
N PRO A 91 -3.31 -10.45 15.77
CA PRO A 91 -4.55 -9.69 15.80
C PRO A 91 -4.60 -8.66 16.95
N ALA A 92 -4.07 -9.02 18.12
CA ALA A 92 -4.00 -8.11 19.26
C ALA A 92 -2.98 -6.98 19.03
N ILE A 93 -1.81 -7.30 18.47
CA ILE A 93 -0.78 -6.34 18.08
C ILE A 93 -1.34 -5.37 17.02
N ALA A 94 -1.97 -5.87 15.99
CA ALA A 94 -2.56 -5.06 14.92
C ALA A 94 -3.65 -4.11 15.46
N ALA A 95 -4.47 -4.57 16.42
CA ALA A 95 -5.45 -3.72 17.07
C ALA A 95 -4.84 -2.55 17.85
N GLN A 96 -3.71 -2.77 18.54
CA GLN A 96 -2.98 -1.73 19.27
C GLN A 96 -2.28 -0.73 18.32
N LEU A 97 -1.81 -1.18 17.15
CA LEU A 97 -1.09 -0.37 16.19
C LEU A 97 -2.00 0.44 15.23
N ARG A 98 -3.31 0.28 15.31
CA ARG A 98 -4.27 0.88 14.37
C ARG A 98 -4.19 2.41 14.33
N ASP A 99 -4.04 3.04 15.49
CA ASP A 99 -4.01 4.50 15.61
C ASP A 99 -2.57 5.01 15.80
N THR A 100 -1.57 4.16 15.51
CA THR A 100 -0.17 4.49 15.66
C THR A 100 0.40 4.94 14.32
N VAL A 101 1.00 6.12 14.30
CA VAL A 101 1.80 6.62 13.18
C VAL A 101 3.23 6.13 13.35
N GLY A 102 3.79 5.56 12.29
CA GLY A 102 5.18 5.11 12.30
C GLY A 102 6.16 6.28 12.35
N VAL A 103 7.32 6.04 12.94
CA VAL A 103 8.39 7.03 13.07
C VAL A 103 9.61 6.61 12.24
N ALA A 104 10.15 7.57 11.50
CA ALA A 104 11.41 7.44 10.78
C ALA A 104 12.05 8.83 10.60
N ASP A 105 13.32 8.87 10.27
CA ASP A 105 14.00 10.09 9.91
C ASP A 105 13.48 10.65 8.57
N ARG A 106 13.81 11.92 8.31
CA ARG A 106 13.29 12.63 7.12
C ARG A 106 13.75 12.01 5.80
N ALA A 107 14.96 11.47 5.74
CA ALA A 107 15.50 10.84 4.53
C ALA A 107 14.73 9.54 4.21
N THR A 108 14.47 8.71 5.22
CA THR A 108 13.64 7.51 5.09
C THR A 108 12.21 7.84 4.64
N LEU A 109 11.59 8.89 5.20
CA LEU A 109 10.26 9.35 4.77
C LEU A 109 10.24 9.76 3.30
N LEU A 110 11.22 10.56 2.86
CA LEU A 110 11.32 11.02 1.45
C LEU A 110 11.61 9.86 0.50
N ALA A 111 12.51 8.95 0.86
CA ALA A 111 12.84 7.78 0.06
C ALA A 111 11.63 6.83 -0.06
N THR A 112 10.89 6.63 1.04
CA THR A 112 9.65 5.84 1.02
C THR A 112 8.60 6.46 0.12
N ALA A 113 8.44 7.79 0.16
CA ALA A 113 7.54 8.51 -0.71
C ALA A 113 7.94 8.40 -2.20
N ALA A 114 9.24 8.47 -2.50
CA ALA A 114 9.77 8.29 -3.86
C ALA A 114 9.53 6.85 -4.38
N LEU A 115 9.76 5.84 -3.52
CA LEU A 115 9.48 4.45 -3.86
C LEU A 115 7.98 4.22 -4.11
N ALA A 116 7.11 4.78 -3.28
CA ALA A 116 5.67 4.73 -3.47
C ALA A 116 5.25 5.41 -4.78
N LEU A 117 5.80 6.60 -5.08
CA LEU A 117 5.54 7.32 -6.33
C LEU A 117 5.90 6.48 -7.56
N SER A 118 7.00 5.73 -7.52
CA SER A 118 7.39 4.84 -8.62
C SER A 118 6.33 3.77 -8.90
N GLN A 119 5.68 3.24 -7.85
CA GLN A 119 4.59 2.27 -7.99
C GLN A 119 3.33 2.94 -8.56
N VAL A 120 2.97 4.11 -8.04
CA VAL A 120 1.80 4.87 -8.51
C VAL A 120 1.95 5.27 -9.98
N ASN A 121 3.13 5.70 -10.41
CA ASN A 121 3.39 6.06 -11.81
C ASN A 121 3.16 4.87 -12.76
N ARG A 122 3.48 3.65 -12.35
CA ARG A 122 3.17 2.43 -13.13
C ARG A 122 1.67 2.18 -13.24
N VAL A 123 0.92 2.41 -12.15
CA VAL A 123 -0.54 2.33 -12.18
C VAL A 123 -1.13 3.40 -13.11
N ILE A 124 -0.66 4.65 -13.02
CA ILE A 124 -1.10 5.75 -13.88
C ILE A 124 -0.84 5.41 -15.35
N ALA A 125 0.35 4.89 -15.67
CA ALA A 125 0.69 4.50 -17.04
C ALA A 125 -0.24 3.40 -17.57
N ALA A 126 -0.54 2.39 -16.73
CA ALA A 126 -1.44 1.31 -17.10
C ALA A 126 -2.89 1.81 -17.34
N VAL A 127 -3.42 2.66 -16.45
CA VAL A 127 -4.78 3.23 -16.58
C VAL A 127 -4.91 4.11 -17.82
N ARG A 128 -3.86 4.86 -18.16
CA ARG A 128 -3.86 5.74 -19.35
C ARG A 128 -3.57 5.02 -20.66
N GLY A 129 -3.32 3.72 -20.64
CA GLY A 129 -2.92 2.96 -21.84
C GLY A 129 -1.59 3.45 -22.44
N GLN A 130 -0.77 4.15 -21.66
CA GLN A 130 0.54 4.63 -22.08
C GLN A 130 1.53 3.47 -22.08
N GLN A 131 1.66 2.78 -23.20
CA GLN A 131 2.68 1.77 -23.45
C GLN A 131 4.09 2.40 -23.64
N ALA A 132 4.35 3.52 -22.98
CA ALA A 132 5.58 4.29 -23.17
C ALA A 132 6.81 3.69 -22.43
N VAL A 133 6.66 2.54 -21.78
CA VAL A 133 7.78 1.79 -21.21
C VAL A 133 8.00 0.55 -22.07
N PRO A 134 9.20 0.36 -22.65
CA PRO A 134 9.50 -0.79 -23.51
C PRO A 134 9.34 -2.16 -22.86
N ASP A 135 9.25 -2.20 -21.53
CA ASP A 135 8.99 -3.40 -20.76
C ASP A 135 7.86 -3.14 -19.75
N PRO A 136 6.65 -3.71 -19.97
CA PRO A 136 5.50 -3.56 -19.06
C PRO A 136 5.65 -4.45 -17.82
N THR A 137 6.78 -4.41 -17.13
CA THR A 137 6.93 -5.15 -15.87
C THR A 137 5.90 -4.65 -14.86
N PRO A 138 5.15 -5.56 -14.23
CA PRO A 138 4.17 -5.18 -13.22
C PRO A 138 4.84 -4.44 -12.06
N PRO A 139 4.10 -3.58 -11.33
CA PRO A 139 4.65 -2.90 -10.16
C PRO A 139 5.27 -3.91 -9.19
N PRO A 140 6.52 -3.74 -8.74
CA PRO A 140 7.16 -4.63 -7.77
C PRO A 140 6.37 -4.81 -6.46
N ALA A 141 5.52 -3.84 -6.12
CA ALA A 141 4.62 -3.93 -4.97
C ALA A 141 3.37 -4.81 -5.22
N LEU A 142 3.17 -5.34 -6.44
CA LEU A 142 2.06 -6.23 -6.72
C LEU A 142 2.26 -7.57 -5.98
N ASN A 143 1.33 -7.95 -5.11
CA ASN A 143 1.47 -9.08 -4.20
C ASN A 143 2.70 -9.02 -3.27
N ALA A 144 3.32 -7.86 -3.09
CA ALA A 144 4.51 -7.73 -2.24
C ALA A 144 4.52 -6.43 -1.44
N THR A 145 5.06 -6.49 -0.23
CA THR A 145 5.49 -5.28 0.49
C THR A 145 6.96 -5.06 0.21
N LEU A 146 7.30 -3.89 -0.30
CA LEU A 146 8.68 -3.44 -0.44
C LEU A 146 9.11 -2.83 0.90
N GLU A 147 10.09 -3.46 1.54
CA GLU A 147 10.70 -3.01 2.80
C GLU A 147 12.01 -2.30 2.44
N PHE A 148 12.07 -1.00 2.69
CA PHE A 148 13.22 -0.16 2.37
C PHE A 148 13.95 0.25 3.64
N ASP A 149 15.18 -0.20 3.80
CA ASP A 149 16.09 0.19 4.87
C ASP A 149 17.18 1.09 4.30
N LEU A 150 17.14 2.39 4.66
CA LEU A 150 18.10 3.38 4.19
C LEU A 150 19.51 3.13 4.76
N ASN A 151 19.60 2.69 6.02
CA ASN A 151 20.89 2.46 6.67
C ASN A 151 21.62 1.25 6.07
N ALA A 152 20.87 0.20 5.74
CA ALA A 152 21.41 -0.98 5.07
C ALA A 152 21.55 -0.77 3.55
N GLY A 153 20.93 0.27 2.98
CA GLY A 153 20.90 0.52 1.54
C GLY A 153 20.17 -0.58 0.77
N THR A 154 19.15 -1.21 1.37
CA THR A 154 18.47 -2.39 0.80
C THR A 154 16.99 -2.14 0.55
N ILE A 155 16.47 -2.81 -0.50
CA ILE A 155 15.04 -2.97 -0.74
C ILE A 155 14.75 -4.46 -0.81
N VAL A 156 13.91 -4.95 0.09
CA VAL A 156 13.49 -6.35 0.14
C VAL A 156 12.01 -6.44 -0.22
N ALA A 157 11.65 -7.31 -1.16
CA ALA A 157 10.27 -7.59 -1.52
C ALA A 157 9.75 -8.79 -0.72
N ARG A 158 8.89 -8.53 0.27
CA ARG A 158 8.19 -9.58 1.02
C ARG A 158 6.92 -9.98 0.28
N GLN A 159 6.93 -11.18 -0.30
CA GLN A 159 5.80 -11.71 -1.08
C GLN A 159 4.62 -12.12 -0.19
N TRP A 160 3.42 -11.91 -0.70
CA TRP A 160 2.16 -12.32 -0.11
C TRP A 160 1.33 -13.09 -1.13
N THR A 161 1.02 -14.34 -0.82
CA THR A 161 0.08 -15.15 -1.61
C THR A 161 -1.35 -14.95 -1.10
N LYS A 162 -2.34 -15.32 -1.91
CA LYS A 162 -3.72 -15.43 -1.39
C LYS A 162 -3.75 -16.47 -0.28
N HIS A 163 -4.36 -16.11 0.84
CA HIS A 163 -4.42 -17.01 1.99
C HIS A 163 -5.67 -17.90 1.87
N PRO A 164 -5.56 -19.23 2.14
CA PRO A 164 -6.69 -20.15 1.98
C PRO A 164 -7.94 -19.80 2.78
N LEU A 165 -7.77 -19.18 3.95
CA LEU A 165 -8.86 -18.76 4.82
C LEU A 165 -9.35 -17.33 4.53
N CYS A 166 -8.79 -16.62 3.56
CA CYS A 166 -9.23 -15.28 3.21
C CYS A 166 -10.40 -15.35 2.23
N PRO A 167 -11.50 -14.63 2.47
CA PRO A 167 -12.66 -14.64 1.57
C PRO A 167 -12.51 -13.71 0.35
N CYS A 168 -11.32 -13.15 0.11
CA CYS A 168 -11.09 -12.18 -0.98
C CYS A 168 -11.15 -12.75 -2.39
#